data_03d3798f142422af11716fb587d81b8d
#
_entry.id   03d3798f142422af11716fb587d81b8d
#
_cell.length_a   1.000
_cell.length_b   1.000
_cell.length_c   1.000
_cell.angle_alpha   90.00
_cell.angle_beta   90.00
_cell.angle_gamma   90.00
#
_symmetry.space_group_name_H-M   'P 1'
#
loop_
_entity.id
_entity.type
_entity.pdbx_description
1 polymer ?
#
loop_
_entity_poly.entity_id
_entity_poly.type
_entity_poly.pdbx_seq_one_letter_code
_entity_poly.pdbx_strand_id
1 'polypeptide(L)'
;MAKTLEQLQELVNDFKALTLTMSAAAGSGHVGGALSGAESMVAVWFDKFNLDIEDQNRDRFYLGPMHFTPGIYSLLVKKGYHDWKETVGYRRIGSPFEGHPNVLKIKGWELSGGSLGQALGVAVGSAMAAKIRGKK
;
A
#
# COMPACT_ATOMS: atom_id res chain seq x y z
N MET A 1 -6.06 16.26 11.20
CA MET A 1 -6.54 17.35 10.30
C MET A 1 -6.48 16.84 8.87
N ALA A 2 -7.50 17.14 8.06
CA ALA A 2 -7.49 16.84 6.64
C ALA A 2 -6.30 17.55 5.94
N LYS A 3 -5.69 16.91 4.98
CA LYS A 3 -4.58 17.50 4.20
C LYS A 3 -5.11 18.48 3.16
N THR A 4 -4.34 19.51 2.86
CA THR A 4 -4.62 20.39 1.73
C THR A 4 -4.37 19.68 0.40
N LEU A 5 -4.95 20.19 -0.68
CA LEU A 5 -4.70 19.64 -2.02
C LEU A 5 -3.20 19.69 -2.38
N GLU A 6 -2.52 20.75 -2.01
CA GLU A 6 -1.07 20.90 -2.22
C GLU A 6 -0.28 19.81 -1.49
N GLN A 7 -0.59 19.54 -0.21
CA GLN A 7 0.05 18.47 0.56
C GLN A 7 -0.22 17.09 -0.03
N LEU A 8 -1.43 16.85 -0.56
CA LEU A 8 -1.74 15.60 -1.25
C LEU A 8 -0.96 15.48 -2.55
N GLN A 9 -0.80 16.57 -3.30
CA GLN A 9 -0.03 16.59 -4.54
C GLN A 9 1.47 16.33 -4.29
N GLU A 10 2.04 16.87 -3.22
CA GLU A 10 3.41 16.56 -2.78
C GLU A 10 3.56 15.06 -2.48
N LEU A 11 2.61 14.47 -1.74
CA LEU A 11 2.62 13.04 -1.46
C LEU A 11 2.51 12.18 -2.74
N VAL A 12 1.74 12.62 -3.73
CA VAL A 12 1.66 11.94 -5.04
C VAL A 12 3.02 11.98 -5.75
N ASN A 13 3.69 13.14 -5.75
CA ASN A 13 5.00 13.27 -6.36
C ASN A 13 6.04 12.38 -5.67
N ASP A 14 6.06 12.36 -4.34
CA ASP A 14 6.92 11.51 -3.54
C ASP A 14 6.64 10.01 -3.78
N PHE A 15 5.35 9.65 -3.83
CA PHE A 15 4.93 8.28 -4.15
C PHE A 15 5.46 7.84 -5.52
N LYS A 16 5.30 8.69 -6.55
CA LYS A 16 5.77 8.40 -7.92
C LYS A 16 7.30 8.30 -7.96
N ALA A 17 7.99 9.23 -7.30
CA ALA A 17 9.45 9.24 -7.24
C ALA A 17 9.99 7.97 -6.58
N LEU A 18 9.46 7.59 -5.42
CA LEU A 18 9.90 6.38 -4.69
C LEU A 18 9.57 5.10 -5.47
N THR A 19 8.39 5.03 -6.10
CA THR A 19 7.98 3.92 -6.96
C THR A 19 8.98 3.70 -8.10
N LEU A 20 9.38 4.77 -8.77
CA LEU A 20 10.35 4.72 -9.88
C LEU A 20 11.75 4.35 -9.38
N THR A 21 12.22 4.99 -8.31
CA THR A 21 13.55 4.76 -7.73
C THR A 21 13.72 3.30 -7.30
N MET A 22 12.74 2.76 -6.57
CA MET A 22 12.71 1.38 -6.11
C MET A 22 12.76 0.38 -7.28
N SER A 23 11.93 0.61 -8.29
CA SER A 23 11.85 -0.28 -9.46
C SER A 23 13.10 -0.19 -10.34
N ALA A 24 13.68 1.01 -10.50
CA ALA A 24 14.93 1.21 -11.22
C ALA A 24 16.10 0.50 -10.53
N ALA A 25 16.21 0.63 -9.20
CA ALA A 25 17.25 -0.04 -8.41
C ALA A 25 17.16 -1.57 -8.50
N ALA A 26 15.93 -2.10 -8.57
CA ALA A 26 15.70 -3.53 -8.75
C ALA A 26 15.89 -4.03 -10.20
N GLY A 27 15.86 -3.13 -11.17
CA GLY A 27 15.82 -3.48 -12.61
C GLY A 27 14.52 -4.17 -13.02
N SER A 28 13.48 -4.12 -12.19
CA SER A 28 12.19 -4.77 -12.42
C SER A 28 11.09 -4.20 -11.52
N GLY A 29 9.85 -4.26 -11.99
CA GLY A 29 8.68 -3.79 -11.24
C GLY A 29 7.50 -3.51 -12.15
N HIS A 30 6.31 -3.44 -11.56
CA HIS A 30 5.07 -3.08 -12.28
C HIS A 30 4.75 -1.61 -12.01
N VAL A 31 5.50 -0.70 -12.63
CA VAL A 31 5.41 0.74 -12.35
C VAL A 31 4.17 1.39 -12.97
N GLY A 32 3.75 0.96 -14.16
CA GLY A 32 2.67 1.61 -14.91
C GLY A 32 1.37 1.71 -14.11
N GLY A 33 0.91 0.58 -13.57
CA GLY A 33 -0.30 0.55 -12.76
C GLY A 33 -0.17 1.33 -11.44
N ALA A 34 0.99 1.24 -10.77
CA ALA A 34 1.24 2.01 -9.55
C ALA A 34 1.22 3.52 -9.82
N LEU A 35 1.85 3.96 -10.91
CA LEU A 35 1.86 5.38 -11.29
C LEU A 35 0.47 5.90 -11.69
N SER A 36 -0.29 5.10 -12.43
CA SER A 36 -1.65 5.51 -12.85
C SER A 36 -2.66 5.55 -11.68
N GLY A 37 -2.42 4.77 -10.64
CA GLY A 37 -3.25 4.76 -9.42
C GLY A 37 -2.78 5.70 -8.32
N ALA A 38 -1.70 6.46 -8.54
CA ALA A 38 -1.03 7.23 -7.49
C ALA A 38 -1.96 8.21 -6.76
N GLU A 39 -2.70 9.03 -7.51
CA GLU A 39 -3.61 10.03 -6.96
C GLU A 39 -4.72 9.37 -6.12
N SER A 40 -5.33 8.31 -6.64
CA SER A 40 -6.39 7.59 -5.95
C SER A 40 -5.88 6.92 -4.68
N MET A 41 -4.71 6.26 -4.74
CA MET A 41 -4.11 5.60 -3.59
C MET A 41 -3.70 6.61 -2.52
N VAL A 42 -3.10 7.74 -2.89
CA VAL A 42 -2.72 8.79 -1.94
C VAL A 42 -3.97 9.41 -1.30
N ALA A 43 -5.01 9.72 -2.07
CA ALA A 43 -6.25 10.27 -1.54
C ALA A 43 -6.90 9.31 -0.51
N VAL A 44 -6.98 8.02 -0.82
CA VAL A 44 -7.52 7.01 0.09
C VAL A 44 -6.68 6.91 1.37
N TRP A 45 -5.37 6.79 1.24
CA TRP A 45 -4.46 6.51 2.35
C TRP A 45 -4.20 7.71 3.27
N PHE A 46 -4.29 8.92 2.76
CA PHE A 46 -3.87 10.11 3.51
C PHE A 46 -4.98 11.12 3.79
N ASP A 47 -6.16 10.95 3.18
CA ASP A 47 -7.29 11.86 3.37
C ASP A 47 -8.60 11.16 3.77
N LYS A 48 -8.95 10.03 3.14
CA LYS A 48 -10.28 9.45 3.27
C LYS A 48 -10.38 8.35 4.33
N PHE A 49 -9.37 7.50 4.46
CA PHE A 49 -9.42 6.31 5.32
C PHE A 49 -8.56 6.46 6.57
N ASN A 50 -9.08 5.96 7.68
CA ASN A 50 -8.28 5.72 8.87
C ASN A 50 -7.56 4.37 8.72
N LEU A 51 -6.32 4.39 8.28
CA LEU A 51 -5.48 3.21 8.08
C LEU A 51 -4.38 3.10 9.14
N ASP A 52 -4.57 3.71 10.32
CA ASP A 52 -3.64 3.56 11.44
C ASP A 52 -3.68 2.12 11.96
N ILE A 53 -2.57 1.41 11.83
CA ILE A 53 -2.49 -0.02 12.22
C ILE A 53 -2.63 -0.25 13.72
N GLU A 54 -2.42 0.75 14.54
CA GLU A 54 -2.61 0.67 15.99
C GLU A 54 -4.08 0.88 16.41
N ASP A 55 -4.92 1.46 15.52
CA ASP A 55 -6.34 1.62 15.78
C ASP A 55 -7.13 0.35 15.42
N GLN A 56 -7.73 -0.27 16.42
CA GLN A 56 -8.56 -1.47 16.22
C GLN A 56 -9.84 -1.23 15.41
N ASN A 57 -10.26 0.02 15.29
CA ASN A 57 -11.45 0.43 14.54
C ASN A 57 -11.09 1.05 13.17
N ARG A 58 -9.82 0.89 12.74
CA ARG A 58 -9.38 1.40 11.45
C ARG A 58 -10.15 0.81 10.28
N ASP A 59 -10.17 1.53 9.19
CA ASP A 59 -10.58 1.01 7.90
C ASP A 59 -9.62 -0.10 7.43
N ARG A 60 -10.10 -0.95 6.53
CA ARG A 60 -9.29 -2.00 5.90
C ARG A 60 -9.15 -1.73 4.41
N PHE A 61 -7.94 -1.80 3.92
CA PHE A 61 -7.64 -1.55 2.53
C PHE A 61 -7.13 -2.82 1.85
N TYR A 62 -7.83 -3.25 0.81
CA TYR A 62 -7.47 -4.41 0.00
C TYR A 62 -7.26 -3.99 -1.45
N LEU A 63 -6.07 -4.18 -1.97
CA LEU A 63 -5.72 -3.84 -3.35
C LEU A 63 -5.80 -5.08 -4.23
N GLY A 64 -6.63 -5.07 -5.26
CA GLY A 64 -6.78 -6.18 -6.21
C GLY A 64 -5.48 -6.49 -6.96
N PRO A 65 -4.86 -5.52 -7.64
CA PRO A 65 -3.62 -5.73 -8.36
C PRO A 65 -2.40 -5.67 -7.40
N MET A 66 -2.19 -6.70 -6.59
CA MET A 66 -1.10 -6.72 -5.60
C MET A 66 0.31 -6.67 -6.20
N HIS A 67 0.46 -6.81 -7.51
CA HIS A 67 1.73 -6.57 -8.20
C HIS A 67 2.13 -5.09 -8.25
N PHE A 68 1.24 -4.16 -7.84
CA PHE A 68 1.58 -2.73 -7.64
C PHE A 68 2.44 -2.49 -6.40
N THR A 69 3.24 -3.49 -6.00
CA THR A 69 4.08 -3.44 -4.80
C THR A 69 4.97 -2.21 -4.70
N PRO A 70 5.59 -1.66 -5.76
CA PRO A 70 6.37 -0.43 -5.61
C PRO A 70 5.52 0.73 -5.08
N GLY A 71 4.26 0.84 -5.53
CA GLY A 71 3.31 1.83 -5.01
C GLY A 71 2.87 1.52 -3.57
N ILE A 72 2.56 0.26 -3.27
CA ILE A 72 2.21 -0.19 -1.92
C ILE A 72 3.32 0.21 -0.94
N TYR A 73 4.55 -0.14 -1.23
CA TYR A 73 5.68 0.14 -0.35
C TYR A 73 5.96 1.63 -0.21
N SER A 74 5.73 2.41 -1.28
CA SER A 74 5.79 3.87 -1.21
C SER A 74 4.77 4.45 -0.22
N LEU A 75 3.53 3.92 -0.19
CA LEU A 75 2.52 4.32 0.79
C LEU A 75 2.94 3.99 2.22
N LEU A 76 3.47 2.78 2.45
CA LEU A 76 3.89 2.31 3.77
C LEU A 76 5.08 3.12 4.31
N VAL A 77 6.03 3.48 3.45
CA VAL A 77 7.14 4.38 3.79
C VAL A 77 6.61 5.77 4.15
N LYS A 78 5.71 6.33 3.35
CA LYS A 78 5.12 7.66 3.61
C LYS A 78 4.22 7.69 4.85
N LYS A 79 3.69 6.55 5.28
CA LYS A 79 3.01 6.38 6.59
C LYS A 79 3.99 6.23 7.77
N GLY A 80 5.28 6.06 7.51
CA GLY A 80 6.29 5.89 8.54
C GLY A 80 6.39 4.47 9.10
N TYR A 81 5.82 3.47 8.43
CA TYR A 81 5.94 2.07 8.85
C TYR A 81 7.26 1.43 8.47
N HIS A 82 7.96 1.99 7.47
CA HIS A 82 9.26 1.55 6.98
C HIS A 82 10.15 2.74 6.62
N ASP A 83 11.47 2.57 6.73
CA ASP A 83 12.43 3.55 6.22
C ASP A 83 12.53 3.40 4.68
N TRP A 84 12.55 4.55 3.98
CA TRP A 84 12.70 4.57 2.53
C TRP A 84 13.99 3.88 2.06
N LYS A 85 15.07 3.91 2.88
CA LYS A 85 16.35 3.27 2.57
C LYS A 85 16.24 1.74 2.46
N GLU A 86 15.31 1.15 3.20
CA GLU A 86 15.07 -0.30 3.15
C GLU A 86 14.51 -0.73 1.78
N THR A 87 13.85 0.18 1.07
CA THR A 87 13.25 -0.11 -0.24
C THR A 87 14.28 -0.41 -1.34
N VAL A 88 15.57 -0.09 -1.12
CA VAL A 88 16.68 -0.51 -2.01
C VAL A 88 16.74 -2.03 -2.13
N GLY A 89 16.25 -2.75 -1.11
CA GLY A 89 16.10 -4.19 -1.12
C GLY A 89 14.94 -4.74 -1.96
N TYR A 90 14.16 -3.89 -2.62
CA TYR A 90 13.00 -4.33 -3.40
C TYR A 90 13.36 -5.47 -4.36
N ARG A 91 12.61 -6.58 -4.28
CA ARG A 91 12.83 -7.81 -5.07
C ARG A 91 14.20 -8.47 -4.90
N ARG A 92 14.94 -8.17 -3.84
CA ARG A 92 16.19 -8.84 -3.50
C ARG A 92 15.91 -10.00 -2.55
N ILE A 93 16.69 -11.07 -2.65
CA ILE A 93 16.60 -12.23 -1.76
C ILE A 93 16.85 -11.77 -0.31
N GLY A 94 15.98 -12.19 0.61
CA GLY A 94 16.05 -11.82 2.03
C GLY A 94 15.41 -10.48 2.38
N SER A 95 15.03 -9.66 1.40
CA SER A 95 14.31 -8.41 1.67
C SER A 95 12.83 -8.66 1.96
N PRO A 96 12.21 -7.91 2.88
CA PRO A 96 10.77 -7.95 3.08
C PRO A 96 9.97 -7.33 1.92
N PHE A 97 10.61 -6.50 1.10
CA PHE A 97 10.00 -5.81 -0.05
C PHE A 97 9.95 -6.72 -1.29
N GLU A 98 9.11 -7.73 -1.22
CA GLU A 98 8.95 -8.74 -2.26
C GLU A 98 8.15 -8.22 -3.47
N GLY A 99 8.17 -8.96 -4.59
CA GLY A 99 7.40 -8.62 -5.80
C GLY A 99 5.88 -8.67 -5.62
N HIS A 100 5.39 -9.37 -4.60
CA HIS A 100 4.04 -9.33 -4.06
C HIS A 100 4.11 -9.18 -2.54
N PRO A 101 3.19 -8.44 -1.90
CA PRO A 101 3.33 -8.16 -0.48
C PRO A 101 3.07 -9.41 0.37
N ASN A 102 3.86 -9.57 1.42
CA ASN A 102 3.72 -10.64 2.40
C ASN A 102 3.46 -10.03 3.78
N VAL A 103 2.26 -10.23 4.32
CA VAL A 103 1.84 -9.65 5.61
C VAL A 103 2.68 -10.10 6.80
N LEU A 104 3.40 -11.24 6.69
CA LEU A 104 4.29 -11.70 7.74
C LEU A 104 5.64 -10.97 7.74
N LYS A 105 5.94 -10.22 6.69
CA LYS A 105 7.22 -9.52 6.51
C LYS A 105 7.07 -8.00 6.43
N ILE A 106 5.92 -7.52 5.99
CA ILE A 106 5.65 -6.10 5.76
C ILE A 106 4.63 -5.57 6.77
N LYS A 107 5.05 -4.66 7.63
CA LYS A 107 4.19 -3.96 8.58
C LYS A 107 3.24 -3.01 7.82
N GLY A 108 1.97 -2.99 8.23
CA GLY A 108 0.98 -2.04 7.69
C GLY A 108 0.22 -2.52 6.46
N TRP A 109 0.39 -3.78 6.05
CA TRP A 109 -0.36 -4.39 4.95
C TRP A 109 -1.32 -5.48 5.44
N GLU A 110 -2.44 -5.67 4.74
CA GLU A 110 -3.57 -6.50 5.23
C GLU A 110 -3.64 -7.88 4.57
N LEU A 111 -3.06 -8.09 3.39
CA LEU A 111 -3.26 -9.30 2.62
C LEU A 111 -2.02 -9.71 1.84
N SER A 112 -1.56 -10.95 2.05
CA SER A 112 -0.62 -11.60 1.15
C SER A 112 -1.34 -12.15 -0.07
N GLY A 113 -0.78 -11.99 -1.25
CA GLY A 113 -1.35 -12.55 -2.46
C GLY A 113 -0.71 -12.03 -3.73
N GLY A 114 -1.23 -12.44 -4.87
CA GLY A 114 -0.77 -12.07 -6.22
C GLY A 114 -1.82 -12.38 -7.27
N SER A 115 -2.75 -13.27 -6.93
CA SER A 115 -3.83 -13.66 -7.83
C SER A 115 -4.84 -12.54 -7.98
N LEU A 116 -5.04 -12.06 -9.21
CA LEU A 116 -6.02 -11.03 -9.52
C LEU A 116 -7.44 -11.52 -9.20
N GLY A 117 -8.27 -10.64 -8.63
CA GLY A 117 -9.63 -10.95 -8.20
C GLY A 117 -9.74 -11.51 -6.78
N GLN A 118 -8.71 -12.12 -6.21
CA GLN A 118 -8.74 -12.70 -4.88
C GLN A 118 -9.07 -11.67 -3.78
N ALA A 119 -8.52 -10.47 -3.87
CA ALA A 119 -8.70 -9.42 -2.88
C ALA A 119 -10.17 -9.00 -2.70
N LEU A 120 -10.99 -9.08 -3.76
CA LEU A 120 -12.42 -8.75 -3.68
C LEU A 120 -13.15 -9.71 -2.74
N GLY A 121 -12.94 -11.01 -2.87
CA GLY A 121 -13.55 -12.01 -1.98
C GLY A 121 -13.13 -11.82 -0.52
N VAL A 122 -11.85 -11.53 -0.28
CA VAL A 122 -11.34 -11.25 1.07
C VAL A 122 -11.94 -9.95 1.62
N ALA A 123 -12.04 -8.90 0.81
CA ALA A 123 -12.66 -7.63 1.22
C ALA A 123 -14.14 -7.81 1.62
N VAL A 124 -14.90 -8.58 0.82
CA VAL A 124 -16.30 -8.91 1.13
C VAL A 124 -16.41 -9.68 2.46
N GLY A 125 -15.60 -10.72 2.64
CA GLY A 125 -15.58 -11.48 3.90
C GLY A 125 -15.20 -10.63 5.11
N SER A 126 -14.23 -9.73 4.95
CA SER A 126 -13.82 -8.77 5.99
C SER A 126 -14.96 -7.80 6.35
N ALA A 127 -15.63 -7.24 5.35
CA ALA A 127 -16.78 -6.34 5.56
C ALA A 127 -17.95 -7.05 6.26
N MET A 128 -18.26 -8.28 5.87
CA MET A 128 -19.28 -9.09 6.55
C MET A 128 -18.91 -9.35 8.01
N ALA A 129 -17.66 -9.71 8.29
CA ALA A 129 -17.18 -9.94 9.65
C ALA A 129 -17.24 -8.65 10.50
N ALA A 130 -16.89 -7.49 9.93
CA ALA A 130 -17.02 -6.20 10.58
C ALA A 130 -18.49 -5.90 10.94
N LYS A 131 -19.40 -6.09 10.00
CA LYS A 131 -20.85 -5.90 10.21
C LYS A 131 -21.40 -6.80 11.32
N ILE A 132 -21.02 -8.09 11.35
CA ILE A 132 -21.44 -9.04 12.41
C ILE A 132 -20.94 -8.58 13.78
N ARG A 133 -19.76 -7.97 13.85
CA ARG A 133 -19.16 -7.45 15.08
C ARG A 133 -19.64 -6.04 15.46
N GLY A 134 -20.61 -5.47 14.75
CA GLY A 134 -21.10 -4.11 14.96
C GLY A 134 -20.05 -3.01 14.64
N LYS A 135 -19.06 -3.32 13.83
CA LYS A 135 -18.06 -2.37 13.34
C LYS A 135 -18.43 -1.87 11.94
N LYS A 136 -17.92 -0.69 11.60
CA LYS A 136 -18.08 -0.13 10.25
C LYS A 136 -17.14 -0.82 9.28
#